data_a41d113cbcf21808c9fa6cce79e87e50
#
_entry.id   a41d113cbcf21808c9fa6cce79e87e50
#
_cell.length_a   1.000
_cell.length_b   1.000
_cell.length_c   1.000
_cell.angle_alpha   90.00
_cell.angle_beta   90.00
_cell.angle_gamma   90.00
#
_symmetry.space_group_name_H-M   'P 1'
#
loop_
_entity.id
_entity.type
_entity.pdbx_description
1 polymer ?
#
loop_
_entity_poly.entity_id
_entity_poly.type
_entity_poly.pdbx_seq_one_letter_code
_entity_poly.pdbx_strand_id
1 'polypeptide(L)'
;MSNLTARSKALLIELGYQVALVEHYNSFTKRKHDLWGCIDLLAIGHGETVAIQVTSKGHLSERRHKIEEAEAYPEMLRSGWRVVLHGWFKEGNRWQLKEVEL
;
A
#
# COMPACT_ATOMS: atom_id res chain seq x y z
N MET A 1 -2.03 7.44 -10.58
CA MET A 1 -1.16 7.03 -9.46
C MET A 1 -0.65 8.26 -8.74
N SER A 2 -0.76 8.32 -7.42
CA SER A 2 -0.27 9.44 -6.64
C SER A 2 1.26 9.44 -6.59
N ASN A 3 1.87 10.59 -6.26
CA ASN A 3 3.32 10.68 -6.09
C ASN A 3 3.83 9.74 -5.00
N LEU A 4 3.06 9.56 -3.91
CA LEU A 4 3.46 8.67 -2.82
C LEU A 4 3.39 7.21 -3.26
N THR A 5 2.36 6.83 -3.99
CA THR A 5 2.24 5.48 -4.53
C THR A 5 3.37 5.18 -5.50
N ALA A 6 3.73 6.14 -6.34
CA ALA A 6 4.86 6.00 -7.26
C ALA A 6 6.19 5.81 -6.51
N ARG A 7 6.37 6.52 -5.38
CA ARG A 7 7.56 6.35 -4.54
C ARG A 7 7.65 4.95 -3.95
N SER A 8 6.53 4.46 -3.43
CA SER A 8 6.47 3.10 -2.88
C SER A 8 6.75 2.06 -3.94
N LYS A 9 6.17 2.21 -5.11
CA LYS A 9 6.39 1.28 -6.23
C LYS A 9 7.87 1.24 -6.60
N ALA A 10 8.50 2.41 -6.76
CA ALA A 10 9.91 2.50 -7.13
C ALA A 10 10.81 1.85 -6.06
N LEU A 11 10.53 2.10 -4.79
CA LEU A 11 11.27 1.51 -3.69
C LEU A 11 11.18 -0.01 -3.69
N LEU A 12 9.98 -0.56 -3.87
CA LEU A 12 9.77 -2.00 -3.89
C LEU A 12 10.46 -2.66 -5.08
N ILE A 13 10.44 -2.02 -6.24
CA ILE A 13 11.18 -2.51 -7.41
C ILE A 13 12.68 -2.54 -7.12
N GLU A 14 13.19 -1.49 -6.52
CA GLU A 14 14.60 -1.41 -6.14
C GLU A 14 14.98 -2.52 -5.17
N LEU A 15 14.06 -2.90 -4.28
CA LEU A 15 14.27 -3.98 -3.32
C LEU A 15 14.11 -5.39 -3.94
N GLY A 16 13.81 -5.47 -5.22
CA GLY A 16 13.75 -6.75 -5.93
C GLY A 16 12.37 -7.35 -6.11
N TYR A 17 11.31 -6.62 -5.77
CA TYR A 17 9.94 -7.10 -5.95
C TYR A 17 9.42 -6.82 -7.34
N GLN A 18 8.52 -7.68 -7.81
CA GLN A 18 7.62 -7.34 -8.92
C GLN A 18 6.39 -6.67 -8.34
N VAL A 19 6.03 -5.51 -8.85
CA VAL A 19 4.99 -4.67 -8.24
C VAL A 19 3.89 -4.38 -9.25
N ALA A 20 2.64 -4.58 -8.82
CA ALA A 20 1.46 -4.23 -9.59
C ALA A 20 0.71 -3.11 -8.90
N LEU A 21 0.27 -2.12 -9.68
CA LEU A 21 -0.66 -1.11 -9.22
C LEU A 21 -2.06 -1.74 -9.27
N VAL A 22 -2.68 -1.88 -8.10
CA VAL A 22 -3.99 -2.54 -7.98
C VAL A 22 -5.10 -1.56 -7.58
N GLU A 23 -4.81 -0.28 -7.65
CA GLU A 23 -5.81 0.77 -7.60
C GLU A 23 -6.11 1.23 -9.02
N HIS A 24 -7.34 1.62 -9.31
CA HIS A 24 -7.66 2.20 -10.60
C HIS A 24 -8.75 3.24 -10.46
N TYR A 25 -8.74 4.18 -11.41
CA TYR A 25 -9.72 5.27 -11.46
C TYR A 25 -10.87 4.88 -12.39
N ASN A 26 -12.10 5.00 -11.89
CA ASN A 26 -13.30 4.79 -12.69
C ASN A 26 -13.81 6.14 -13.19
N SER A 27 -13.73 6.37 -14.52
CA SER A 27 -14.11 7.63 -15.12
C SER A 27 -15.61 7.93 -15.04
N PHE A 28 -16.45 6.89 -14.93
CA PHE A 28 -17.90 7.07 -14.80
C PHE A 28 -18.29 7.55 -13.41
N THR A 29 -17.74 6.96 -12.37
CA THR A 29 -18.04 7.34 -10.99
C THR A 29 -17.11 8.44 -10.48
N LYS A 30 -16.04 8.73 -11.22
CA LYS A 30 -14.98 9.65 -10.83
C LYS A 30 -14.37 9.30 -9.47
N ARG A 31 -14.24 8.01 -9.20
CA ARG A 31 -13.68 7.47 -7.96
C ARG A 31 -12.52 6.54 -8.24
N LYS A 32 -11.56 6.57 -7.33
CA LYS A 32 -10.47 5.61 -7.29
C LYS A 32 -10.92 4.38 -6.52
N HIS A 33 -10.67 3.20 -7.06
CA HIS A 33 -10.99 1.93 -6.42
C HIS A 33 -9.70 1.18 -6.10
N ASP A 34 -9.47 0.93 -4.82
CA ASP A 34 -8.36 0.12 -4.35
C ASP A 34 -8.77 -1.35 -4.35
N LEU A 35 -7.80 -2.25 -4.42
CA LEU A 35 -8.09 -3.67 -4.30
C LEU A 35 -8.72 -3.94 -2.92
N TRP A 36 -9.90 -4.53 -2.92
CA TRP A 36 -10.73 -4.74 -1.71
C TRP A 36 -10.92 -3.48 -0.88
N GLY A 37 -10.86 -2.32 -1.52
CA GLY A 37 -11.05 -1.04 -0.88
C GLY A 37 -9.91 -0.58 0.02
N CYS A 38 -8.79 -1.30 0.07
CA CYS A 38 -7.73 -0.96 1.03
C CYS A 38 -6.29 -1.15 0.53
N ILE A 39 -6.06 -1.75 -0.63
CA ILE A 39 -4.72 -2.05 -1.11
C ILE A 39 -4.42 -1.30 -2.40
N ASP A 40 -3.32 -0.57 -2.44
CA ASP A 40 -2.90 0.22 -3.60
C ASP A 40 -1.90 -0.51 -4.49
N LEU A 41 -0.99 -1.26 -3.87
CA LEU A 41 0.07 -2.00 -4.56
C LEU A 41 0.12 -3.43 -4.07
N LEU A 42 0.44 -4.34 -4.99
CA LEU A 42 0.71 -5.72 -4.66
C LEU A 42 2.11 -6.05 -5.15
N ALA A 43 2.94 -6.60 -4.27
CA ALA A 43 4.33 -6.90 -4.56
C ALA A 43 4.62 -8.38 -4.31
N ILE A 44 5.30 -9.02 -5.26
CA ILE A 44 5.76 -10.39 -5.09
C ILE A 44 7.27 -10.44 -5.27
N GLY A 45 7.92 -11.22 -4.45
CA GLY A 45 9.37 -11.38 -4.50
C GLY A 45 9.86 -12.00 -3.20
N HIS A 46 11.09 -12.48 -3.21
CA HIS A 46 11.72 -13.06 -2.03
C HIS A 46 10.88 -14.18 -1.39
N GLY A 47 10.08 -14.88 -2.20
CA GLY A 47 9.22 -15.96 -1.72
C GLY A 47 7.99 -15.49 -0.96
N GLU A 48 7.60 -14.22 -1.09
CA GLU A 48 6.46 -13.66 -0.34
C GLU A 48 5.58 -12.78 -1.20
N THR A 49 4.37 -12.54 -0.72
CA THR A 49 3.42 -11.62 -1.29
C THR A 49 3.14 -10.53 -0.27
N VAL A 50 3.28 -9.28 -0.68
CA VAL A 50 3.09 -8.11 0.18
C VAL A 50 2.00 -7.24 -0.40
N ALA A 51 1.00 -6.94 0.42
CA ALA A 51 -0.09 -6.01 0.08
C ALA A 51 0.17 -4.68 0.77
N ILE A 52 0.21 -3.60 0.01
CA ILE A 52 0.63 -2.29 0.52
C ILE A 52 -0.46 -1.24 0.34
N GLN A 53 -0.79 -0.56 1.42
CA GLN A 53 -1.58 0.67 1.40
C GLN A 53 -0.60 1.83 1.56
N VAL A 54 -0.66 2.80 0.66
CA VAL A 54 0.24 3.95 0.67
C VAL A 54 -0.49 5.21 1.13
N THR A 55 0.12 5.93 2.03
CA THR A 55 -0.45 7.17 2.55
C THR A 55 0.66 8.10 3.06
N SER A 56 0.30 9.23 3.64
CA SER A 56 1.21 10.08 4.37
C SER A 56 1.27 9.62 5.83
N LYS A 57 2.38 9.92 6.50
CA LYS A 57 2.60 9.54 7.91
C LYS A 57 1.44 9.98 8.82
N GLY A 58 0.88 11.17 8.57
CA GLY A 58 -0.22 11.70 9.40
C GLY A 58 -1.51 10.92 9.30
N HIS A 59 -1.67 10.08 8.27
CA HIS A 59 -2.89 9.29 8.07
C HIS A 59 -2.71 7.80 8.34
N LEU A 60 -1.58 7.40 8.93
CA LEU A 60 -1.30 5.98 9.19
C LEU A 60 -2.36 5.31 10.05
N SER A 61 -2.77 5.98 11.14
CA SER A 61 -3.76 5.45 12.06
C SER A 61 -5.11 5.21 11.38
N GLU A 62 -5.56 6.18 10.60
CA GLU A 62 -6.80 6.10 9.85
C GLU A 62 -6.77 4.95 8.84
N ARG A 63 -5.67 4.84 8.11
CA ARG A 63 -5.52 3.79 7.08
C ARG A 63 -5.39 2.41 7.70
N ARG A 64 -4.79 2.32 8.86
CA ARG A 64 -4.72 1.06 9.60
C ARG A 64 -6.10 0.54 9.94
N HIS A 65 -6.98 1.41 10.46
CA HIS A 65 -8.37 1.05 10.76
C HIS A 65 -9.10 0.58 9.50
N LYS A 66 -8.89 1.27 8.39
CA LYS A 66 -9.51 0.92 7.11
C LYS A 66 -9.14 -0.49 6.69
N ILE A 67 -7.88 -0.88 6.84
CA ILE A 67 -7.43 -2.23 6.49
C ILE A 67 -7.99 -3.25 7.47
N GLU A 68 -7.90 -2.98 8.77
CA GLU A 68 -8.36 -3.92 9.80
C GLU A 68 -9.86 -4.20 9.71
N GLU A 69 -10.64 -3.26 9.20
CA GLU A 69 -12.08 -3.42 9.01
C GLU A 69 -12.45 -4.03 7.66
N ALA A 70 -11.51 -4.17 6.73
CA ALA A 70 -11.78 -4.76 5.43
C ALA A 70 -12.06 -6.26 5.57
N GLU A 71 -13.08 -6.75 4.87
CA GLU A 71 -13.43 -8.18 4.91
C GLU A 71 -12.28 -9.08 4.45
N ALA A 72 -11.49 -8.60 3.50
CA ALA A 72 -10.39 -9.37 2.94
C ALA A 72 -9.17 -9.46 3.86
N TYR A 73 -9.07 -8.62 4.88
CA TYR A 73 -7.88 -8.57 5.72
C TYR A 73 -7.55 -9.91 6.40
N PRO A 74 -8.49 -10.57 7.09
CA PRO A 74 -8.19 -11.88 7.69
C PRO A 74 -7.78 -12.93 6.65
N GLU A 75 -8.39 -12.89 5.47
CA GLU A 75 -8.05 -13.84 4.40
C GLU A 75 -6.67 -13.59 3.84
N MET A 76 -6.27 -12.34 3.71
CA MET A 76 -4.91 -12.00 3.30
C MET A 76 -3.89 -12.62 4.25
N LEU A 77 -4.11 -12.46 5.56
CA LEU A 77 -3.22 -13.03 6.58
C LEU A 77 -3.21 -14.56 6.55
N ARG A 78 -4.38 -15.19 6.43
CA ARG A 78 -4.48 -16.65 6.33
C ARG A 78 -3.80 -17.20 5.09
N SER A 79 -3.76 -16.41 4.03
CA SER A 79 -3.09 -16.80 2.78
C SER A 79 -1.57 -16.61 2.83
N GLY A 80 -1.05 -16.17 3.96
CA GLY A 80 0.39 -15.96 4.14
C GLY A 80 0.90 -14.64 3.58
N TRP A 81 0.02 -13.72 3.21
CA TRP A 81 0.42 -12.41 2.74
C TRP A 81 0.89 -11.53 3.89
N ARG A 82 1.89 -10.71 3.61
CA ARG A 82 2.22 -9.59 4.50
C ARG A 82 1.36 -8.41 4.10
N VAL A 83 0.83 -7.70 5.10
CA VAL A 83 0.03 -6.50 4.88
C VAL A 83 0.77 -5.33 5.53
N VAL A 84 1.07 -4.31 4.74
CA VAL A 84 1.99 -3.25 5.15
C VAL A 84 1.41 -1.88 4.80
N LEU A 85 1.60 -0.93 5.70
CA LEU A 85 1.32 0.47 5.45
C LEU A 85 2.61 1.20 5.15
N HIS A 86 2.59 2.02 4.11
CA HIS A 86 3.68 2.95 3.79
C HIS A 86 3.20 4.36 4.11
N GLY A 87 3.80 4.98 5.13
CA GLY A 87 3.51 6.35 5.54
C GLY A 87 4.68 7.25 5.17
N TRP A 88 4.54 8.01 4.10
CA TRP A 88 5.58 8.92 3.64
C TRP A 88 5.52 10.26 4.34
N PHE A 89 6.68 10.85 4.60
CA PHE A 89 6.79 12.19 5.16
C PHE A 89 8.08 12.85 4.69
N LYS A 90 8.11 14.16 4.78
CA LYS A 90 9.33 14.92 4.48
C LYS A 90 10.02 15.30 5.79
N GLU A 91 11.34 15.10 5.78
CA GLU A 91 12.21 15.60 6.83
C GLU A 91 13.24 16.49 6.15
N GLY A 92 13.10 17.80 6.35
CA GLY A 92 13.84 18.76 5.54
C GLY A 92 13.40 18.64 4.08
N ASN A 93 14.34 18.43 3.16
CA ASN A 93 14.06 18.25 1.74
C ASN A 93 14.03 16.79 1.31
N ARG A 94 14.08 15.86 2.26
CA ARG A 94 14.15 14.44 1.95
C ARG A 94 12.86 13.73 2.29
N TRP A 95 12.44 12.85 1.38
CA TRP A 95 11.34 11.94 1.65
C TRP A 95 11.81 10.78 2.51
N GLN A 96 11.05 10.49 3.56
CA GLN A 96 11.30 9.38 4.48
C GLN A 96 10.09 8.47 4.50
N LEU A 97 10.29 7.20 4.80
CA LEU A 97 9.22 6.22 4.88
C LEU A 97 9.10 5.68 6.30
N LYS A 98 7.87 5.72 6.83
CA LYS A 98 7.53 4.94 8.01
C LYS A 98 6.71 3.74 7.56
N GLU A 99 7.28 2.55 7.75
CA GLU A 99 6.61 1.30 7.38
C GLU A 99 5.99 0.69 8.62
N VAL A 100 4.72 0.28 8.50
CA VAL A 100 4.01 -0.39 9.58
C VAL A 100 3.49 -1.71 9.05
N GLU A 101 3.90 -2.80 9.66
CA GLU A 101 3.41 -4.13 9.31
C GLU A 101 2.23 -4.49 10.20
N LEU A 102 1.17 -5.00 9.59
CA LEU A 102 -0.06 -5.39 10.30
C LEU A 102 -0.13 -6.89 10.53
#